data_da5ee931c6919d7d49f0b320754d6189
#
_entry.id   da5ee931c6919d7d49f0b320754d6189
#
_cell.length_a   1.000
_cell.length_b   1.000
_cell.length_c   1.000
_cell.angle_alpha   90.00
_cell.angle_beta   90.00
_cell.angle_gamma   90.00
#
_symmetry.space_group_name_H-M   'P 1'
#
loop_
_entity.id
_entity.type
_entity.pdbx_description
1 polymer ?
#
loop_
_entity_poly.entity_id
_entity_poly.type
_entity_poly.pdbx_seq_one_letter_code
_entity_poly.pdbx_strand_id
1 'polypeptide(L)'
;ALLWQDDDEEDTSVEELLEDSDLMSNLMEEAREVAPAAGSVLIDERDAFLAGRLQQIRGKGRVLAVVGAGHLSGVQHQLGEPAMEVASRLAELNGTPSKSFWPKAVVWGIPVLFISGLAWLAYHGMMDEIIESGKIWLVINASLTGLGVLLARGHPLSILVGALASPLTSLNPTVAAGWVAGYTQLKVDPPTGKDASDFLSMNKYSLLWRNRVGKVLLVTALGNLGSVAGTWIAAAGIAGIIL
;
A
#
# COMPACT_ATOMS: atom_id res chain seq x y z
N ALA A 1 -1.46 32.63 -27.56
CA ALA A 1 -2.35 33.22 -26.56
C ALA A 1 -2.69 32.10 -25.56
N LEU A 2 -1.96 32.06 -24.46
CA LEU A 2 -2.25 31.20 -23.33
C LEU A 2 -3.34 31.87 -22.52
N LEU A 3 -4.52 31.28 -22.51
CA LEU A 3 -5.58 31.61 -21.61
C LEU A 3 -5.17 31.16 -20.21
N TRP A 4 -4.77 32.10 -19.37
CA TRP A 4 -4.85 31.96 -17.93
C TRP A 4 -6.35 32.03 -17.62
N GLN A 5 -6.92 30.92 -17.21
CA GLN A 5 -8.21 30.89 -16.55
C GLN A 5 -7.90 31.31 -15.12
N ASP A 6 -8.42 32.46 -14.71
CA ASP A 6 -8.53 32.81 -13.30
C ASP A 6 -9.38 31.72 -12.65
N ASP A 7 -8.73 30.79 -11.96
CA ASP A 7 -9.39 30.00 -10.93
C ASP A 7 -9.80 31.04 -9.86
N ASP A 8 -11.08 31.19 -9.65
CA ASP A 8 -11.63 31.89 -8.49
C ASP A 8 -10.96 31.24 -7.27
N GLU A 9 -9.91 31.88 -6.74
CA GLU A 9 -9.39 31.59 -5.41
C GLU A 9 -10.57 31.90 -4.46
N GLU A 10 -11.31 30.87 -4.06
CA GLU A 10 -12.14 30.95 -2.88
C GLU A 10 -11.23 31.46 -1.76
N ASP A 11 -11.50 32.67 -1.35
CA ASP A 11 -10.76 33.39 -0.30
C ASP A 11 -11.08 32.66 1.03
N THR A 12 -10.47 31.47 1.20
CA THR A 12 -10.66 30.63 2.37
C THR A 12 -10.26 31.44 3.58
N SER A 13 -11.19 31.74 4.44
CA SER A 13 -10.93 32.57 5.62
C SER A 13 -9.96 31.89 6.58
N VAL A 14 -9.20 32.68 7.34
CA VAL A 14 -8.27 32.13 8.34
C VAL A 14 -9.04 31.29 9.38
N GLU A 15 -10.27 31.66 9.66
CA GLU A 15 -11.19 30.96 10.57
C GLU A 15 -11.54 29.57 10.03
N GLU A 16 -11.80 29.43 8.73
CA GLU A 16 -12.11 28.16 8.07
C GLU A 16 -10.89 27.21 8.06
N LEU A 17 -9.68 27.75 7.83
CA LEU A 17 -8.43 26.99 7.95
C LEU A 17 -8.14 26.51 9.39
N LEU A 18 -8.56 27.27 10.40
CA LEU A 18 -8.44 26.87 11.81
C LEU A 18 -9.45 25.78 12.18
N GLU A 19 -10.69 25.87 11.70
CA GLU A 19 -11.71 24.82 11.87
C GLU A 19 -11.27 23.51 11.20
N ASP A 20 -10.69 23.56 10.00
CA ASP A 20 -10.11 22.40 9.32
C ASP A 20 -8.92 21.79 10.11
N SER A 21 -8.12 22.62 10.78
CA SER A 21 -7.03 22.16 11.64
C SER A 21 -7.54 21.39 12.86
N ASP A 22 -8.60 21.88 13.50
CA ASP A 22 -9.20 21.24 14.66
C ASP A 22 -9.89 19.93 14.27
N LEU A 23 -10.59 19.91 13.13
CA LEU A 23 -11.16 18.68 12.56
C LEU A 23 -10.08 17.65 12.28
N MET A 24 -8.96 18.05 11.67
CA MET A 24 -7.84 17.15 11.38
C MET A 24 -7.21 16.59 12.66
N SER A 25 -7.06 17.40 13.69
CA SER A 25 -6.55 16.96 14.99
C SER A 25 -7.47 15.93 15.66
N ASN A 26 -8.78 16.12 15.59
CA ASN A 26 -9.76 15.19 16.10
C ASN A 26 -9.74 13.85 15.33
N LEU A 27 -9.63 13.90 14.00
CA LEU A 27 -9.50 12.68 13.16
C LEU A 27 -8.22 11.90 13.48
N MET A 28 -7.11 12.60 13.75
CA MET A 28 -5.86 11.95 14.16
C MET A 28 -5.99 11.28 15.53
N GLU A 29 -6.72 11.88 16.47
CA GLU A 29 -6.98 11.27 17.78
C GLU A 29 -7.89 10.04 17.67
N GLU A 30 -8.95 10.10 16.87
CA GLU A 30 -9.79 8.94 16.57
C GLU A 30 -8.99 7.81 15.91
N ALA A 31 -8.08 8.15 15.00
CA ALA A 31 -7.20 7.18 14.37
C ALA A 31 -6.25 6.49 15.39
N ARG A 32 -5.78 7.21 16.40
CA ARG A 32 -4.99 6.65 17.52
C ARG A 32 -5.81 5.68 18.36
N GLU A 33 -7.08 6.00 18.64
CA GLU A 33 -7.96 5.12 19.42
C GLU A 33 -8.27 3.82 18.68
N VAL A 34 -8.55 3.89 17.37
CA VAL A 34 -8.89 2.73 16.54
C VAL A 34 -7.69 1.84 16.25
N ALA A 35 -6.51 2.44 16.05
CA ALA A 35 -5.29 1.72 15.70
C ALA A 35 -4.06 2.26 16.47
N PRO A 36 -3.91 1.99 17.78
CA PRO A 36 -2.89 2.57 18.63
C PRO A 36 -1.46 2.39 18.12
N ALA A 37 -1.12 1.21 17.61
CA ALA A 37 0.21 0.92 17.05
C ALA A 37 0.51 1.73 15.79
N ALA A 38 -0.49 1.93 14.92
CA ALA A 38 -0.34 2.76 13.73
C ALA A 38 -0.25 4.25 14.11
N GLY A 39 -1.07 4.70 15.06
CA GLY A 39 -1.03 6.06 15.60
C GLY A 39 0.34 6.40 16.16
N SER A 40 0.90 5.52 17.00
CA SER A 40 2.23 5.70 17.57
C SER A 40 3.32 5.86 16.48
N VAL A 41 3.35 4.99 15.48
CA VAL A 41 4.40 5.02 14.43
C VAL A 41 4.18 6.14 13.42
N LEU A 42 2.94 6.34 12.96
CA LEU A 42 2.66 7.27 11.86
C LEU A 42 2.48 8.72 12.32
N ILE A 43 2.11 8.93 13.58
CA ILE A 43 1.83 10.26 14.12
C ILE A 43 2.88 10.62 15.19
N ASP A 44 2.92 9.89 16.32
CA ASP A 44 3.71 10.31 17.47
C ASP A 44 5.22 10.27 17.22
N GLU A 45 5.75 9.20 16.61
CA GLU A 45 7.16 9.12 16.25
C GLU A 45 7.55 10.18 15.21
N ARG A 46 6.64 10.49 14.30
CA ARG A 46 6.85 11.50 13.28
C ARG A 46 6.86 12.91 13.89
N ASP A 47 5.97 13.20 14.83
CA ASP A 47 5.94 14.48 15.58
C ASP A 47 7.22 14.65 16.39
N ALA A 48 7.65 13.62 17.11
CA ALA A 48 8.90 13.63 17.87
C ALA A 48 10.13 13.82 16.96
N PHE A 49 10.14 13.19 15.77
CA PHE A 49 11.20 13.35 14.78
C PHE A 49 11.26 14.79 14.25
N LEU A 50 10.11 15.37 13.88
CA LEU A 50 10.02 16.74 13.37
C LEU A 50 10.46 17.74 14.45
N ALA A 51 9.97 17.60 15.68
CA ALA A 51 10.38 18.43 16.80
C ALA A 51 11.88 18.34 17.09
N GLY A 52 12.43 17.13 17.07
CA GLY A 52 13.86 16.90 17.25
C GLY A 52 14.71 17.60 16.19
N ARG A 53 14.27 17.57 14.92
CA ARG A 53 14.94 18.31 13.84
C ARG A 53 14.84 19.80 14.01
N LEU A 54 13.71 20.32 14.43
CA LEU A 54 13.53 21.75 14.71
C LEU A 54 14.41 22.22 15.88
N GLN A 55 14.53 21.43 16.93
CA GLN A 55 15.44 21.74 18.04
C GLN A 55 16.91 21.81 17.62
N GLN A 56 17.37 20.98 16.70
CA GLN A 56 18.76 21.01 16.21
C GLN A 56 19.14 22.33 15.49
N ILE A 57 18.15 23.03 14.94
CA ILE A 57 18.35 24.31 14.26
C ILE A 57 17.97 25.51 15.13
N ARG A 58 17.51 25.27 16.36
CA ARG A 58 17.18 26.32 17.34
C ARG A 58 18.42 27.14 17.63
N GLY A 59 18.30 28.45 17.52
CA GLY A 59 19.43 29.37 17.74
C GLY A 59 20.19 29.79 16.48
N LYS A 60 19.85 29.25 15.32
CA LYS A 60 20.43 29.67 14.01
C LYS A 60 19.73 30.87 13.37
N GLY A 61 18.90 31.58 14.15
CA GLY A 61 18.11 32.72 13.68
C GLY A 61 16.61 32.43 13.72
N ARG A 62 15.83 33.17 12.93
CA ARG A 62 14.37 32.95 12.81
C ARG A 62 14.13 31.72 11.92
N VAL A 63 13.38 30.77 12.44
CA VAL A 63 13.06 29.53 11.73
C VAL A 63 11.53 29.51 11.49
N LEU A 64 11.13 29.30 10.25
CA LEU A 64 9.76 29.02 9.86
C LEU A 64 9.66 27.53 9.50
N ALA A 65 8.82 26.79 10.22
CA ALA A 65 8.52 25.41 9.92
C ALA A 65 7.11 25.32 9.32
N VAL A 66 6.99 24.67 8.16
CA VAL A 66 5.69 24.36 7.54
C VAL A 66 5.45 22.88 7.72
N VAL A 67 4.42 22.53 8.46
CA VAL A 67 4.03 21.14 8.78
C VAL A 67 2.55 20.94 8.45
N GLY A 68 2.16 19.69 8.20
CA GLY A 68 0.75 19.37 8.02
C GLY A 68 -0.05 19.66 9.29
N ALA A 69 -1.30 20.12 9.13
CA ALA A 69 -2.16 20.53 10.25
C ALA A 69 -2.27 19.47 11.35
N GLY A 70 -2.41 18.19 10.99
CA GLY A 70 -2.50 17.08 11.95
C GLY A 70 -1.23 16.81 12.78
N HIS A 71 -0.09 17.40 12.43
CA HIS A 71 1.16 17.28 13.17
C HIS A 71 1.46 18.50 14.05
N LEU A 72 0.71 19.59 13.88
CA LEU A 72 1.02 20.87 14.54
C LEU A 72 0.99 20.78 16.07
N SER A 73 -0.09 20.20 16.61
CA SER A 73 -0.27 20.06 18.07
C SER A 73 0.78 19.12 18.67
N GLY A 74 1.06 17.99 18.03
CA GLY A 74 2.06 17.04 18.50
C GLY A 74 3.48 17.61 18.45
N VAL A 75 3.85 18.29 17.38
CA VAL A 75 5.17 18.97 17.28
C VAL A 75 5.31 20.07 18.32
N GLN A 76 4.26 20.87 18.56
CA GLN A 76 4.28 21.90 19.62
C GLN A 76 4.46 21.30 21.00
N HIS A 77 3.74 20.22 21.32
CA HIS A 77 3.89 19.49 22.57
C HIS A 77 5.33 19.00 22.75
N GLN A 78 5.89 18.31 21.77
CA GLN A 78 7.26 17.80 21.80
C GLN A 78 8.32 18.92 21.91
N LEU A 79 8.11 20.10 21.33
CA LEU A 79 9.01 21.24 21.46
C LEU A 79 8.98 21.89 22.89
N GLY A 80 7.93 21.63 23.66
CA GLY A 80 7.83 21.99 25.06
C GLY A 80 8.63 21.13 26.02
N GLU A 81 9.00 19.90 25.59
CA GLU A 81 9.76 18.95 26.37
C GLU A 81 11.24 19.36 26.52
N PRO A 82 11.96 18.87 27.57
CA PRO A 82 13.38 19.15 27.76
C PRO A 82 14.19 18.76 26.50
N ALA A 83 15.08 19.66 26.08
CA ALA A 83 15.87 19.45 24.84
C ALA A 83 16.71 18.15 24.85
N MET A 84 17.15 17.68 26.03
CA MET A 84 17.89 16.42 26.16
C MET A 84 16.99 15.21 25.87
N GLU A 85 15.73 15.24 26.29
CA GLU A 85 14.76 14.17 26.10
C GLU A 85 14.37 14.06 24.62
N VAL A 86 14.08 15.18 23.97
CA VAL A 86 13.82 15.25 22.54
C VAL A 86 15.02 14.79 21.72
N ALA A 87 16.24 15.15 22.13
CA ALA A 87 17.46 14.72 21.45
C ALA A 87 17.70 13.21 21.59
N SER A 88 17.45 12.62 22.77
CA SER A 88 17.56 11.17 22.98
C SER A 88 16.53 10.41 22.14
N ARG A 89 15.29 10.90 22.10
CA ARG A 89 14.24 10.30 21.26
C ARG A 89 14.54 10.39 19.76
N LEU A 90 15.08 11.52 19.31
CA LEU A 90 15.52 11.66 17.93
C LEU A 90 16.65 10.69 17.58
N ALA A 91 17.60 10.46 18.49
CA ALA A 91 18.69 9.50 18.29
C ALA A 91 18.15 8.06 18.20
N GLU A 92 17.19 7.70 19.02
CA GLU A 92 16.49 6.42 18.97
C GLU A 92 15.77 6.21 17.62
N LEU A 93 14.97 7.20 17.19
CA LEU A 93 14.22 7.15 15.94
C LEU A 93 15.13 7.14 14.70
N ASN A 94 16.32 7.70 14.77
CA ASN A 94 17.32 7.60 13.70
C ASN A 94 18.05 6.24 13.68
N GLY A 95 17.87 5.41 14.70
CA GLY A 95 18.43 4.07 14.77
C GLY A 95 17.87 3.20 13.65
N THR A 96 18.74 2.68 12.77
CA THR A 96 18.33 1.69 11.80
C THR A 96 18.21 0.32 12.46
N PRO A 97 17.03 -0.31 12.48
CA PRO A 97 16.89 -1.66 13.00
C PRO A 97 17.81 -2.63 12.25
N SER A 98 18.34 -3.61 12.96
CA SER A 98 19.18 -4.65 12.35
C SER A 98 18.41 -5.32 11.21
N LYS A 99 19.03 -5.41 10.03
CA LYS A 99 18.40 -6.02 8.86
C LYS A 99 18.14 -7.50 9.12
N SER A 100 16.87 -7.86 9.29
CA SER A 100 16.49 -9.26 9.43
C SER A 100 16.83 -10.04 8.14
N PHE A 101 17.35 -11.24 8.31
CA PHE A 101 17.62 -12.18 7.21
C PHE A 101 16.31 -12.78 6.64
N TRP A 102 15.30 -12.95 7.48
CA TRP A 102 14.07 -13.67 7.15
C TRP A 102 13.32 -13.17 5.91
N PRO A 103 13.13 -11.85 5.69
CA PRO A 103 12.46 -11.40 4.47
C PRO A 103 13.18 -11.82 3.19
N LYS A 104 14.52 -11.77 3.19
CA LYS A 104 15.32 -12.22 2.05
C LYS A 104 15.22 -13.73 1.86
N ALA A 105 15.24 -14.51 2.94
CA ALA A 105 15.12 -15.96 2.88
C ALA A 105 13.76 -16.39 2.31
N VAL A 106 12.67 -15.70 2.66
CA VAL A 106 11.34 -15.98 2.09
C VAL A 106 11.27 -15.59 0.61
N VAL A 107 11.78 -14.40 0.26
CA VAL A 107 11.76 -13.90 -1.13
C VAL A 107 12.49 -14.81 -2.09
N TRP A 108 13.65 -15.34 -1.68
CA TRP A 108 14.44 -16.23 -2.53
C TRP A 108 14.11 -17.72 -2.32
N GLY A 109 13.62 -18.09 -1.14
CA GLY A 109 13.31 -19.47 -0.80
C GLY A 109 12.18 -20.04 -1.65
N ILE A 110 11.11 -19.27 -1.90
CA ILE A 110 9.97 -19.73 -2.70
C ILE A 110 10.37 -20.03 -4.16
N PRO A 111 11.02 -19.11 -4.92
CA PRO A 111 11.48 -19.40 -6.26
C PRO A 111 12.49 -20.57 -6.33
N VAL A 112 13.43 -20.63 -5.39
CA VAL A 112 14.42 -21.72 -5.33
C VAL A 112 13.75 -23.06 -5.10
N LEU A 113 12.81 -23.14 -4.15
CA LEU A 113 12.05 -24.37 -3.90
C LEU A 113 11.29 -24.83 -5.15
N PHE A 114 10.63 -23.89 -5.83
CA PHE A 114 9.87 -24.17 -7.05
C PHE A 114 10.77 -24.69 -8.17
N ILE A 115 11.90 -24.01 -8.45
CA ILE A 115 12.87 -24.42 -9.48
C ILE A 115 13.50 -25.76 -9.12
N SER A 116 13.83 -26.00 -7.85
CA SER A 116 14.38 -27.27 -7.40
C SER A 116 13.39 -28.42 -7.57
N GLY A 117 12.11 -28.20 -7.33
CA GLY A 117 11.05 -29.17 -7.58
C GLY A 117 10.94 -29.52 -9.06
N LEU A 118 10.94 -28.52 -9.94
CA LEU A 118 10.93 -28.73 -11.39
C LEU A 118 12.18 -29.48 -11.88
N ALA A 119 13.34 -29.12 -11.36
CA ALA A 119 14.61 -29.81 -11.68
C ALA A 119 14.62 -31.27 -11.22
N TRP A 120 14.04 -31.56 -10.06
CA TRP A 120 13.88 -32.91 -9.54
C TRP A 120 12.96 -33.76 -10.44
N LEU A 121 11.80 -33.23 -10.83
CA LEU A 121 10.88 -33.90 -11.77
C LEU A 121 11.56 -34.19 -13.12
N ALA A 122 12.28 -33.19 -13.66
CA ALA A 122 13.01 -33.34 -14.91
C ALA A 122 14.10 -34.43 -14.84
N TYR A 123 14.82 -34.48 -13.71
CA TYR A 123 15.86 -35.51 -13.47
C TYR A 123 15.27 -36.93 -13.42
N HIS A 124 14.04 -37.09 -12.93
CA HIS A 124 13.31 -38.36 -12.92
C HIS A 124 12.57 -38.66 -14.22
N GLY A 125 12.71 -37.82 -15.25
CA GLY A 125 12.09 -38.01 -16.53
C GLY A 125 10.58 -37.71 -16.59
N MET A 126 10.06 -37.05 -15.59
CA MET A 126 8.63 -36.69 -15.42
C MET A 126 8.29 -35.39 -16.17
N MET A 127 8.52 -35.36 -17.47
CA MET A 127 8.31 -34.18 -18.31
C MET A 127 6.82 -33.87 -18.54
N ASP A 128 5.98 -34.91 -18.65
CA ASP A 128 4.54 -34.74 -18.82
C ASP A 128 3.90 -34.13 -17.60
N GLU A 129 4.33 -34.52 -16.40
CA GLU A 129 3.89 -33.96 -15.11
C GLU A 129 4.31 -32.49 -14.96
N ILE A 130 5.50 -32.11 -15.44
CA ILE A 130 5.97 -30.72 -15.46
C ILE A 130 5.05 -29.87 -16.33
N ILE A 131 4.75 -30.36 -17.55
CA ILE A 131 3.90 -29.64 -18.49
C ILE A 131 2.47 -29.49 -17.95
N GLU A 132 1.93 -30.54 -17.37
CA GLU A 132 0.58 -30.54 -16.79
C GLU A 132 0.50 -29.62 -15.58
N SER A 133 1.46 -29.70 -14.65
CA SER A 133 1.58 -28.81 -13.51
C SER A 133 1.70 -27.35 -13.93
N GLY A 134 2.50 -27.06 -14.97
CA GLY A 134 2.65 -25.73 -15.53
C GLY A 134 1.34 -25.16 -16.09
N LYS A 135 0.57 -25.99 -16.81
CA LYS A 135 -0.76 -25.59 -17.31
C LYS A 135 -1.74 -25.31 -16.18
N ILE A 136 -1.81 -26.18 -15.18
CA ILE A 136 -2.65 -26.00 -13.99
C ILE A 136 -2.28 -24.71 -13.29
N TRP A 137 -1.00 -24.49 -13.02
CA TRP A 137 -0.50 -23.26 -12.38
C TRP A 137 -0.94 -22.02 -13.14
N LEU A 138 -0.69 -21.99 -14.46
CA LEU A 138 -0.99 -20.84 -15.31
C LEU A 138 -2.50 -20.56 -15.36
N VAL A 139 -3.30 -21.58 -15.66
CA VAL A 139 -4.74 -21.45 -15.86
C VAL A 139 -5.43 -21.04 -14.56
N ILE A 140 -5.14 -21.68 -13.44
CA ILE A 140 -5.79 -21.43 -12.17
C ILE A 140 -5.43 -20.02 -11.65
N ASN A 141 -4.14 -19.65 -11.65
CA ASN A 141 -3.71 -18.33 -11.19
C ASN A 141 -4.29 -17.22 -12.07
N ALA A 142 -4.22 -17.35 -13.40
CA ALA A 142 -4.77 -16.36 -14.31
C ALA A 142 -6.28 -16.21 -14.16
N SER A 143 -7.01 -17.33 -14.10
CA SER A 143 -8.47 -17.33 -14.00
C SER A 143 -8.97 -16.71 -12.69
N LEU A 144 -8.39 -17.11 -11.56
CA LEU A 144 -8.85 -16.61 -10.25
C LEU A 144 -8.46 -15.14 -10.02
N THR A 145 -7.29 -14.73 -10.48
CA THR A 145 -6.91 -13.31 -10.44
C THR A 145 -7.81 -12.48 -11.35
N GLY A 146 -8.03 -12.94 -12.59
CA GLY A 146 -8.94 -12.29 -13.53
C GLY A 146 -10.36 -12.18 -12.98
N LEU A 147 -10.87 -13.24 -12.34
CA LEU A 147 -12.16 -13.25 -11.67
C LEU A 147 -12.21 -12.25 -10.50
N GLY A 148 -11.17 -12.17 -9.68
CA GLY A 148 -11.08 -11.18 -8.61
C GLY A 148 -11.17 -9.75 -9.13
N VAL A 149 -10.42 -9.42 -10.19
CA VAL A 149 -10.46 -8.10 -10.83
C VAL A 149 -11.82 -7.84 -11.49
N LEU A 150 -12.45 -8.87 -12.09
CA LEU A 150 -13.79 -8.77 -12.67
C LEU A 150 -14.85 -8.47 -11.60
N LEU A 151 -14.81 -9.13 -10.45
CA LEU A 151 -15.70 -8.88 -9.31
C LEU A 151 -15.54 -7.46 -8.76
N ALA A 152 -14.34 -6.90 -8.82
CA ALA A 152 -14.09 -5.49 -8.54
C ALA A 152 -14.65 -4.54 -9.59
N ARG A 153 -15.23 -5.04 -10.68
CA ARG A 153 -15.64 -4.27 -11.87
C ARG A 153 -14.47 -3.49 -12.47
N GLY A 154 -13.29 -4.08 -12.47
CA GLY A 154 -12.10 -3.52 -13.09
C GLY A 154 -12.24 -3.39 -14.61
N HIS A 155 -11.48 -2.47 -15.19
CA HIS A 155 -11.43 -2.29 -16.64
C HIS A 155 -10.95 -3.59 -17.33
N PRO A 156 -11.44 -3.95 -18.53
CA PRO A 156 -11.04 -5.17 -19.25
C PRO A 156 -9.52 -5.33 -19.38
N LEU A 157 -8.80 -4.23 -19.60
CA LEU A 157 -7.33 -4.24 -19.66
C LEU A 157 -6.72 -4.59 -18.31
N SER A 158 -7.29 -4.13 -17.19
CA SER A 158 -6.83 -4.47 -15.84
C SER A 158 -7.05 -5.95 -15.52
N ILE A 159 -8.16 -6.53 -16.01
CA ILE A 159 -8.45 -7.96 -15.90
C ILE A 159 -7.40 -8.75 -16.67
N LEU A 160 -7.17 -8.41 -17.94
CA LEU A 160 -6.21 -9.10 -18.79
C LEU A 160 -4.79 -9.02 -18.24
N VAL A 161 -4.32 -7.82 -17.89
CA VAL A 161 -2.96 -7.60 -17.38
C VAL A 161 -2.77 -8.29 -16.02
N GLY A 162 -3.75 -8.20 -15.11
CA GLY A 162 -3.70 -8.91 -13.83
C GLY A 162 -3.66 -10.43 -13.99
N ALA A 163 -4.50 -10.99 -14.86
CA ALA A 163 -4.53 -12.42 -15.16
C ALA A 163 -3.20 -12.91 -15.75
N LEU A 164 -2.64 -12.20 -16.71
CA LEU A 164 -1.36 -12.57 -17.33
C LEU A 164 -0.15 -12.41 -16.40
N ALA A 165 -0.19 -11.42 -15.52
CA ALA A 165 0.88 -11.19 -14.54
C ALA A 165 0.86 -12.22 -13.41
N SER A 166 -0.32 -12.72 -13.03
CA SER A 166 -0.52 -13.54 -11.82
C SER A 166 0.38 -14.76 -11.74
N PRO A 167 0.52 -15.62 -12.77
CA PRO A 167 1.36 -16.83 -12.68
C PRO A 167 2.82 -16.53 -12.36
N LEU A 168 3.33 -15.37 -12.79
CA LEU A 168 4.71 -14.94 -12.55
C LEU A 168 4.86 -14.27 -11.17
N THR A 169 3.93 -13.38 -10.83
CA THR A 169 3.98 -12.64 -9.56
C THR A 169 3.66 -13.52 -8.36
N SER A 170 2.89 -14.59 -8.55
CA SER A 170 2.61 -15.56 -7.46
C SER A 170 3.86 -16.31 -6.97
N LEU A 171 4.93 -16.33 -7.75
CA LEU A 171 6.22 -16.88 -7.35
C LEU A 171 7.09 -15.86 -6.58
N ASN A 172 6.70 -14.60 -6.58
CA ASN A 172 7.46 -13.53 -5.91
C ASN A 172 6.60 -12.85 -4.83
N PRO A 173 6.88 -13.07 -3.53
CA PRO A 173 6.08 -12.50 -2.45
C PRO A 173 6.18 -10.96 -2.33
N THR A 174 7.11 -10.32 -3.06
CA THR A 174 7.27 -8.86 -3.04
C THR A 174 6.44 -8.13 -4.09
N VAL A 175 5.92 -8.85 -5.10
CA VAL A 175 5.11 -8.26 -6.16
C VAL A 175 3.81 -9.06 -6.27
N ALA A 176 2.71 -8.41 -5.95
CA ALA A 176 1.41 -9.04 -6.00
C ALA A 176 0.68 -8.72 -7.33
N ALA A 177 0.00 -9.71 -7.91
CA ALA A 177 -0.73 -9.58 -9.18
C ALA A 177 -1.77 -8.44 -9.15
N GLY A 178 -2.44 -8.25 -8.02
CA GLY A 178 -3.41 -7.18 -7.83
C GLY A 178 -2.77 -5.79 -7.87
N TRP A 179 -1.49 -5.63 -7.52
CA TRP A 179 -0.80 -4.34 -7.70
C TRP A 179 -0.64 -3.99 -9.18
N VAL A 180 -0.31 -4.99 -10.00
CA VAL A 180 -0.18 -4.81 -11.46
C VAL A 180 -1.53 -4.45 -12.07
N ALA A 181 -2.59 -5.16 -11.68
CA ALA A 181 -3.96 -4.89 -12.10
C ALA A 181 -4.45 -3.51 -11.62
N GLY A 182 -4.20 -3.16 -10.35
CA GLY A 182 -4.56 -1.88 -9.74
C GLY A 182 -3.82 -0.71 -10.37
N TYR A 183 -2.53 -0.85 -10.65
CA TYR A 183 -1.77 0.16 -11.38
C TYR A 183 -2.31 0.36 -12.80
N THR A 184 -2.67 -0.72 -13.49
CA THR A 184 -3.32 -0.65 -14.81
C THR A 184 -4.65 0.08 -14.70
N GLN A 185 -5.47 -0.23 -13.68
CA GLN A 185 -6.74 0.44 -13.41
C GLN A 185 -6.55 1.95 -13.18
N LEU A 186 -5.54 2.32 -12.37
CA LEU A 186 -5.19 3.71 -12.11
C LEU A 186 -4.82 4.48 -13.39
N LYS A 187 -4.15 3.81 -14.34
CA LYS A 187 -3.74 4.42 -15.61
C LYS A 187 -4.88 4.57 -16.63
N VAL A 188 -5.81 3.62 -16.66
CA VAL A 188 -6.94 3.63 -17.63
C VAL A 188 -8.12 4.45 -17.15
N ASP A 189 -8.32 4.55 -15.84
CA ASP A 189 -9.44 5.29 -15.21
C ASP A 189 -8.87 6.09 -14.01
N PRO A 190 -8.09 7.17 -14.27
CA PRO A 190 -7.42 7.90 -13.22
C PRO A 190 -8.42 8.60 -12.30
N PRO A 191 -8.27 8.47 -10.96
CA PRO A 191 -9.10 9.18 -10.02
C PRO A 191 -8.81 10.69 -10.03
N THR A 192 -9.83 11.48 -9.77
CA THR A 192 -9.76 12.94 -9.61
C THR A 192 -9.62 13.33 -8.15
N GLY A 193 -9.30 14.60 -7.86
CA GLY A 193 -9.32 15.13 -6.49
C GLY A 193 -10.69 15.00 -5.82
N LYS A 194 -11.77 15.17 -6.58
CA LYS A 194 -13.14 14.95 -6.10
C LYS A 194 -13.38 13.48 -5.73
N ASP A 195 -12.91 12.53 -6.54
CA ASP A 195 -13.03 11.11 -6.19
C ASP A 195 -12.32 10.78 -4.86
N ALA A 196 -11.17 11.42 -4.60
CA ALA A 196 -10.44 11.25 -3.34
C ALA A 196 -11.22 11.85 -2.15
N SER A 197 -11.75 13.06 -2.28
CA SER A 197 -12.58 13.70 -1.24
C SER A 197 -13.83 12.89 -0.94
N ASP A 198 -14.59 12.48 -1.99
CA ASP A 198 -15.78 11.65 -1.84
C ASP A 198 -15.49 10.29 -1.21
N PHE A 199 -14.28 9.74 -1.44
CA PHE A 199 -13.85 8.47 -0.86
C PHE A 199 -13.52 8.62 0.62
N LEU A 200 -12.85 9.71 1.04
CA LEU A 200 -12.52 9.99 2.45
C LEU A 200 -13.78 10.23 3.31
N SER A 201 -14.82 10.84 2.72
CA SER A 201 -16.12 11.05 3.37
C SER A 201 -17.07 9.85 3.24
N MET A 202 -16.55 8.65 2.95
CA MET A 202 -17.33 7.47 2.64
C MET A 202 -18.19 7.00 3.79
N ASN A 203 -19.51 7.09 3.60
CA ASN A 203 -20.52 6.58 4.53
C ASN A 203 -21.26 5.32 3.99
N LYS A 204 -20.90 4.82 2.81
CA LYS A 204 -21.55 3.69 2.14
C LYS A 204 -20.53 2.81 1.42
N TYR A 205 -20.52 1.52 1.71
CA TYR A 205 -19.63 0.54 1.07
C TYR A 205 -19.80 0.46 -0.45
N SER A 206 -20.95 0.87 -1.00
CA SER A 206 -21.18 0.88 -2.46
C SER A 206 -20.22 1.83 -3.20
N LEU A 207 -19.65 2.82 -2.53
CA LEU A 207 -18.64 3.72 -3.09
C LEU A 207 -17.36 2.98 -3.50
N LEU A 208 -17.02 1.86 -2.86
CA LEU A 208 -15.88 1.03 -3.27
C LEU A 208 -15.96 0.60 -4.74
N TRP A 209 -17.16 0.34 -5.28
CA TRP A 209 -17.36 -0.04 -6.68
C TRP A 209 -17.67 1.13 -7.63
N ARG A 210 -18.14 2.26 -7.09
CA ARG A 210 -18.62 3.40 -7.89
C ARG A 210 -17.60 4.52 -8.00
N ASN A 211 -16.80 4.73 -6.96
CA ASN A 211 -15.74 5.73 -6.90
C ASN A 211 -14.47 5.18 -7.54
N ARG A 212 -13.71 6.00 -8.28
CA ARG A 212 -12.49 5.57 -8.97
C ARG A 212 -11.38 5.16 -8.02
N VAL A 213 -11.20 5.86 -6.89
CA VAL A 213 -10.25 5.47 -5.83
C VAL A 213 -10.62 4.11 -5.25
N GLY A 214 -11.91 3.97 -4.84
CA GLY A 214 -12.44 2.71 -4.33
C GLY A 214 -12.25 1.55 -5.30
N LYS A 215 -12.50 1.79 -6.59
CA LYS A 215 -12.32 0.78 -7.64
C LYS A 215 -10.86 0.34 -7.79
N VAL A 216 -9.90 1.26 -7.77
CA VAL A 216 -8.46 0.92 -7.80
C VAL A 216 -8.09 0.04 -6.60
N LEU A 217 -8.57 0.40 -5.40
CA LEU A 217 -8.32 -0.38 -4.18
C LEU A 217 -8.96 -1.77 -4.26
N LEU A 218 -10.21 -1.88 -4.73
CA LEU A 218 -10.89 -3.17 -4.89
C LEU A 218 -10.22 -4.05 -5.93
N VAL A 219 -9.84 -3.49 -7.09
CA VAL A 219 -9.11 -4.23 -8.14
C VAL A 219 -7.81 -4.78 -7.57
N THR A 220 -7.09 -3.98 -6.79
CA THR A 220 -5.85 -4.41 -6.13
C THR A 220 -6.13 -5.52 -5.10
N ALA A 221 -7.10 -5.32 -4.22
CA ALA A 221 -7.41 -6.26 -3.14
C ALA A 221 -7.96 -7.60 -3.66
N LEU A 222 -9.00 -7.56 -4.52
CA LEU A 222 -9.62 -8.77 -5.04
C LEU A 222 -8.73 -9.49 -6.07
N GLY A 223 -7.91 -8.75 -6.82
CA GLY A 223 -6.88 -9.33 -7.67
C GLY A 223 -5.83 -10.11 -6.85
N ASN A 224 -5.39 -9.57 -5.71
CA ASN A 224 -4.47 -10.26 -4.81
C ASN A 224 -5.13 -11.49 -4.16
N LEU A 225 -6.37 -11.36 -3.68
CA LEU A 225 -7.11 -12.50 -3.13
C LEU A 225 -7.26 -13.63 -4.15
N GLY A 226 -7.59 -13.28 -5.40
CA GLY A 226 -7.67 -14.25 -6.51
C GLY A 226 -6.32 -14.94 -6.77
N SER A 227 -5.23 -14.19 -6.77
CA SER A 227 -3.87 -14.72 -6.94
C SER A 227 -3.46 -15.67 -5.80
N VAL A 228 -3.74 -15.30 -4.56
CA VAL A 228 -3.46 -16.14 -3.37
C VAL A 228 -4.28 -17.42 -3.43
N ALA A 229 -5.59 -17.33 -3.67
CA ALA A 229 -6.46 -18.49 -3.81
C ALA A 229 -6.00 -19.39 -4.98
N GLY A 230 -5.61 -18.78 -6.11
CA GLY A 230 -5.06 -19.48 -7.27
C GLY A 230 -3.81 -20.26 -6.93
N THR A 231 -2.90 -19.66 -6.19
CA THR A 231 -1.65 -20.30 -5.75
C THR A 231 -1.93 -21.53 -4.90
N TRP A 232 -2.82 -21.44 -3.90
CA TRP A 232 -3.14 -22.59 -3.04
C TRP A 232 -3.87 -23.70 -3.76
N ILE A 233 -4.84 -23.37 -4.62
CA ILE A 233 -5.62 -24.35 -5.38
C ILE A 233 -4.72 -25.05 -6.42
N ALA A 234 -3.87 -24.28 -7.13
CA ALA A 234 -2.91 -24.85 -8.08
C ALA A 234 -1.91 -25.77 -7.37
N ALA A 235 -1.36 -25.34 -6.22
CA ALA A 235 -0.43 -26.15 -5.44
C ALA A 235 -1.06 -27.48 -4.98
N ALA A 236 -2.31 -27.45 -4.51
CA ALA A 236 -3.03 -28.66 -4.13
C ALA A 236 -3.29 -29.60 -5.34
N GLY A 237 -3.67 -29.03 -6.49
CA GLY A 237 -3.85 -29.80 -7.72
C GLY A 237 -2.55 -30.46 -8.21
N ILE A 238 -1.45 -29.72 -8.17
CA ILE A 238 -0.11 -30.23 -8.56
C ILE A 238 0.34 -31.34 -7.60
N ALA A 239 0.14 -31.18 -6.29
CA ALA A 239 0.47 -32.21 -5.31
C ALA A 239 -0.28 -33.54 -5.60
N GLY A 240 -1.54 -33.46 -6.05
CA GLY A 240 -2.32 -34.63 -6.41
C GLY A 240 -1.89 -35.33 -7.72
N ILE A 241 -1.05 -34.69 -8.54
CA ILE A 241 -0.46 -35.30 -9.75
C ILE A 241 0.85 -36.03 -9.41
N ILE A 242 1.61 -35.49 -8.46
CA ILE A 242 2.96 -35.96 -8.11
C ILE A 242 2.92 -37.09 -7.07
N LEU A 243 1.92 -37.10 -6.19
CA LEU A 243 1.71 -38.09 -5.10
C LEU A 243 0.85 -39.26 -5.58
#